data_85f76d3bacd84e199f2bbcb2978be394
#
_entry.id   85f76d3bacd84e199f2bbcb2978be394
#
_cell.length_a   1.000
_cell.length_b   1.000
_cell.length_c   1.000
_cell.angle_alpha   90.00
_cell.angle_beta   90.00
_cell.angle_gamma   90.00
#
_symmetry.space_group_name_H-M   'P 1'
#
loop_
_entity.id
_entity.type
_entity.pdbx_description
1 polymer ?
#
loop_
_entity_poly.entity_id
_entity_poly.type
_entity_poly.pdbx_seq_one_letter_code
_entity_poly.pdbx_strand_id
1 'polypeptide(L)'
;MPAYRLAPLAQHDIEEIGFYVALDNYDSAHRLVGRFFETFALLAEFPDMGRKRDEFPGLRSFAVKPYVVFYRHREDGIEIARVLHGSRDISSLLE
;
A
#
# COMPACT_ATOMS: atom_id res chain seq x y z
N MET A 1 13.42 1.98 -15.97
CA MET A 1 13.48 1.91 -14.51
C MET A 1 12.17 1.37 -13.96
N PRO A 2 12.22 0.52 -12.92
CA PRO A 2 10.99 0.10 -12.25
C PRO A 2 10.26 1.32 -11.71
N ALA A 3 8.96 1.36 -11.89
CA ALA A 3 8.15 2.48 -11.46
C ALA A 3 6.91 2.01 -10.74
N TYR A 4 6.39 2.86 -9.88
CA TYR A 4 5.08 2.63 -9.29
C TYR A 4 4.23 3.87 -9.46
N ARG A 5 2.93 3.67 -9.42
CA ARG A 5 1.99 4.78 -9.32
C ARG A 5 0.92 4.43 -8.29
N LEU A 6 0.28 5.45 -7.76
CA LEU A 6 -0.77 5.28 -6.76
C LEU A 6 -2.12 5.43 -7.42
N ALA A 7 -2.99 4.44 -7.22
CA ALA A 7 -4.40 4.63 -7.55
C ALA A 7 -4.97 5.76 -6.67
N PRO A 8 -5.98 6.49 -7.13
CA PRO A 8 -6.55 7.58 -6.33
C PRO A 8 -6.98 7.15 -4.92
N LEU A 9 -7.56 5.95 -4.77
CA LEU A 9 -7.94 5.45 -3.45
C LEU A 9 -6.73 5.16 -2.57
N ALA A 10 -5.63 4.68 -3.14
CA ALA A 10 -4.41 4.44 -2.37
C ALA A 10 -3.82 5.75 -1.86
N GLN A 11 -3.82 6.79 -2.71
CA GLN A 11 -3.34 8.10 -2.30
C GLN A 11 -4.20 8.64 -1.16
N HIS A 12 -5.51 8.51 -1.25
CA HIS A 12 -6.43 8.92 -0.20
C HIS A 12 -6.18 8.13 1.10
N ASP A 13 -5.96 6.83 1.00
CA ASP A 13 -5.63 5.99 2.15
C ASP A 13 -4.40 6.51 2.89
N ILE A 14 -3.32 6.83 2.15
CA ILE A 14 -2.08 7.30 2.75
C ILE A 14 -2.28 8.65 3.43
N GLU A 15 -3.02 9.54 2.80
CA GLU A 15 -3.32 10.85 3.37
C GLU A 15 -4.11 10.73 4.67
N GLU A 16 -5.14 9.87 4.70
CA GLU A 16 -5.94 9.64 5.90
C GLU A 16 -5.12 9.00 7.02
N ILE A 17 -4.32 8.01 6.69
CA ILE A 17 -3.45 7.33 7.67
C ILE A 17 -2.47 8.33 8.26
N GLY A 18 -1.80 9.11 7.41
CA GLY A 18 -0.83 10.10 7.86
C GLY A 18 -1.47 11.14 8.76
N PHE A 19 -2.65 11.64 8.38
CA PHE A 19 -3.37 12.61 9.18
C PHE A 19 -3.76 12.04 10.56
N TYR A 20 -4.30 10.82 10.56
CA TYR A 20 -4.73 10.16 11.79
C TYR A 20 -3.56 9.97 12.76
N VAL A 21 -2.43 9.46 12.28
CA VAL A 21 -1.26 9.23 13.13
C VAL A 21 -0.67 10.56 13.60
N ALA A 22 -0.71 11.60 12.75
CA ALA A 22 -0.17 12.92 13.08
C ALA A 22 -0.95 13.59 14.22
N LEU A 23 -2.24 13.26 14.40
CA LEU A 23 -3.01 13.76 15.53
C LEU A 23 -2.41 13.34 16.88
N ASP A 24 -1.75 12.18 16.90
CA ASP A 24 -1.09 11.68 18.10
C ASP A 24 0.39 12.07 18.12
N ASN A 25 1.10 11.88 17.00
CA ASN A 25 2.54 12.15 16.93
C ASN A 25 2.94 12.45 15.48
N TYR A 26 3.32 13.70 15.24
CA TYR A 26 3.70 14.16 13.90
C TYR A 26 4.90 13.40 13.34
N ASP A 27 5.95 13.19 14.16
CA ASP A 27 7.15 12.49 13.72
C ASP A 27 6.86 11.04 13.35
N SER A 28 5.99 10.38 14.11
CA SER A 28 5.56 9.01 13.80
C SER A 28 4.83 8.93 12.47
N ALA A 29 3.97 9.92 12.19
CA ALA A 29 3.26 9.99 10.91
C ALA A 29 4.25 10.14 9.76
N HIS A 30 5.22 11.02 9.91
CA HIS A 30 6.23 11.27 8.88
C HIS A 30 7.05 10.00 8.59
N ARG A 31 7.48 9.30 9.63
CA ARG A 31 8.23 8.05 9.47
C ARG A 31 7.39 6.95 8.81
N LEU A 32 6.13 6.83 9.19
CA LEU A 32 5.23 5.82 8.63
C LEU A 32 5.00 6.05 7.14
N VAL A 33 4.69 7.29 6.76
CA VAL A 33 4.49 7.62 5.34
C VAL A 33 5.76 7.36 4.54
N GLY A 34 6.93 7.71 5.12
CA GLY A 34 8.22 7.39 4.50
C GLY A 34 8.40 5.89 4.27
N ARG A 35 8.01 5.06 5.24
CA ARG A 35 8.08 3.60 5.11
C ARG A 35 7.18 3.10 3.98
N PHE A 36 6.01 3.69 3.80
CA PHE A 36 5.13 3.32 2.69
C PHE A 36 5.84 3.57 1.35
N PHE A 37 6.40 4.76 1.15
CA PHE A 37 7.05 5.08 -0.12
C PHE A 37 8.30 4.25 -0.36
N GLU A 38 9.08 3.95 0.67
CA GLU A 38 10.20 3.03 0.54
C GLU A 38 9.74 1.64 0.12
N THR A 39 8.62 1.17 0.70
CA THR A 39 8.03 -0.12 0.36
C THR A 39 7.56 -0.15 -1.09
N PHE A 40 6.91 0.92 -1.55
CA PHE A 40 6.44 0.99 -2.94
C PHE A 40 7.60 0.88 -3.93
N ALA A 41 8.70 1.58 -3.66
CA ALA A 41 9.90 1.50 -4.49
C ALA A 41 10.48 0.08 -4.51
N LEU A 42 10.50 -0.56 -3.34
CA LEU A 42 10.98 -1.94 -3.22
C LEU A 42 10.11 -2.91 -4.00
N LEU A 43 8.78 -2.78 -3.89
CA LEU A 43 7.84 -3.61 -4.62
C LEU A 43 7.91 -3.37 -6.13
N ALA A 44 8.19 -2.16 -6.56
CA ALA A 44 8.38 -1.86 -7.98
C ALA A 44 9.60 -2.59 -8.52
N GLU A 45 10.67 -2.68 -7.71
CA GLU A 45 11.89 -3.39 -8.09
C GLU A 45 11.72 -4.90 -8.04
N PHE A 46 10.97 -5.41 -7.07
CA PHE A 46 10.73 -6.85 -6.86
C PHE A 46 9.22 -7.13 -6.81
N PRO A 47 8.54 -7.05 -7.96
CA PRO A 47 7.07 -7.08 -7.95
C PRO A 47 6.46 -8.41 -7.52
N ASP A 48 7.22 -9.50 -7.52
CA ASP A 48 6.72 -10.79 -7.06
C ASP A 48 6.93 -11.02 -5.56
N MET A 49 7.49 -10.05 -4.85
CA MET A 49 7.80 -10.18 -3.43
C MET A 49 6.54 -10.28 -2.56
N GLY A 50 5.47 -9.59 -2.94
CA GLY A 50 4.21 -9.66 -2.22
C GLY A 50 3.48 -10.98 -2.46
N ARG A 51 2.62 -11.34 -1.50
CA ARG A 51 1.84 -12.57 -1.55
C ARG A 51 0.66 -12.41 -2.51
N LYS A 52 0.45 -13.41 -3.37
CA LYS A 52 -0.75 -13.44 -4.21
C LYS A 52 -2.00 -13.56 -3.35
N ARG A 53 -3.04 -12.86 -3.76
CA ARG A 53 -4.34 -12.92 -3.10
C ARG A 53 -5.31 -13.63 -4.02
N ASP A 54 -5.54 -14.92 -3.74
CA ASP A 54 -6.38 -15.75 -4.61
C ASP A 54 -7.82 -15.23 -4.70
N GLU A 55 -8.32 -14.64 -3.62
CA GLU A 55 -9.66 -14.07 -3.57
C GLU A 55 -9.80 -12.80 -4.43
N PHE A 56 -8.68 -12.20 -4.85
CA PHE A 56 -8.68 -10.97 -5.66
C PHE A 56 -7.68 -11.15 -6.81
N PRO A 57 -8.10 -11.78 -7.92
CA PRO A 57 -7.18 -12.09 -9.02
C PRO A 57 -6.40 -10.86 -9.50
N GLY A 58 -5.10 -11.05 -9.64
CA GLY A 58 -4.20 -9.98 -10.07
C GLY A 58 -3.66 -9.10 -8.96
N LEU A 59 -4.16 -9.23 -7.72
CA LEU A 59 -3.63 -8.48 -6.59
C LEU A 59 -2.61 -9.27 -5.80
N ARG A 60 -1.61 -8.56 -5.31
CA ARG A 60 -0.67 -9.04 -4.31
C ARG A 60 -0.75 -8.15 -3.09
N SER A 61 -0.31 -8.64 -1.95
CA SER A 61 -0.27 -7.86 -0.72
C SER A 61 1.09 -7.98 -0.04
N PHE A 62 1.48 -6.90 0.65
CA PHE A 62 2.71 -6.85 1.41
C PHE A 62 2.47 -6.07 2.69
N ALA A 63 2.87 -6.67 3.82
CA ALA A 63 2.59 -6.06 5.14
C ALA A 63 3.61 -4.97 5.46
N VAL A 64 3.09 -3.83 5.89
CA VAL A 64 3.84 -2.76 6.57
C VAL A 64 3.10 -2.53 7.87
N LYS A 65 3.30 -3.42 8.83
CA LYS A 65 2.46 -3.52 10.03
C LYS A 65 2.31 -2.20 10.75
N PRO A 66 1.10 -1.87 11.18
CA PRO A 66 -0.13 -2.67 11.15
C PRO A 66 -0.94 -2.57 9.86
N TYR A 67 -0.35 -2.04 8.80
CA TYR A 67 -1.03 -1.84 7.51
C TYR A 67 -0.64 -2.91 6.51
N VAL A 68 -1.45 -3.02 5.46
CA VAL A 68 -1.21 -3.94 4.34
C VAL A 68 -1.32 -3.14 3.06
N VAL A 69 -0.31 -3.28 2.20
CA VAL A 69 -0.26 -2.64 0.90
C VAL A 69 -0.77 -3.64 -0.14
N PHE A 70 -1.77 -3.24 -0.94
CA PHE A 70 -2.30 -4.04 -2.03
C PHE A 70 -1.86 -3.42 -3.34
N TYR A 71 -1.30 -4.23 -4.25
CA TYR A 71 -0.79 -3.73 -5.51
C TYR A 71 -0.95 -4.76 -6.61
N ARG A 72 -0.79 -4.31 -7.85
CA ARG A 72 -0.88 -5.17 -9.03
C ARG A 72 0.19 -4.81 -10.04
N HIS A 73 0.54 -5.77 -10.89
CA HIS A 73 1.43 -5.53 -12.00
C HIS A 73 0.77 -4.64 -13.04
N ARG A 74 1.58 -3.79 -13.65
CA ARG A 74 1.20 -2.99 -14.81
C ARG A 74 2.28 -3.17 -15.87
N GLU A 75 2.01 -2.70 -17.07
CA GLU A 75 2.90 -2.87 -18.21
C GLU A 75 4.30 -2.31 -17.94
N ASP A 76 4.39 -1.17 -17.27
CA ASP A 76 5.65 -0.47 -17.02
C ASP A 76 6.04 -0.41 -15.54
N GLY A 77 5.44 -1.26 -14.71
CA GLY A 77 5.75 -1.28 -13.28
C GLY A 77 4.62 -1.87 -12.48
N ILE A 78 4.29 -1.22 -11.36
CA ILE A 78 3.18 -1.64 -10.50
C ILE A 78 2.26 -0.48 -10.20
N GLU A 79 1.04 -0.80 -9.80
CA GLU A 79 0.09 0.18 -9.27
C GLU A 79 -0.26 -0.21 -7.85
N ILE A 80 -0.12 0.75 -6.93
CA ILE A 80 -0.56 0.57 -5.56
C ILE A 80 -2.07 0.81 -5.54
N ALA A 81 -2.84 -0.24 -5.25
CA ALA A 81 -4.30 -0.19 -5.32
C ALA A 81 -4.91 0.36 -4.03
N ARG A 82 -4.46 -0.12 -2.87
CA ARG A 82 -4.95 0.31 -1.57
C ARG A 82 -3.86 0.16 -0.51
N VAL A 83 -3.98 0.95 0.56
CA VAL A 83 -3.19 0.78 1.79
C VAL A 83 -4.20 0.76 2.93
N LEU A 84 -4.36 -0.39 3.59
CA LEU A 84 -5.42 -0.59 4.57
C LEU A 84 -4.86 -1.12 5.88
N HIS A 85 -5.49 -0.75 6.99
CA HIS A 85 -5.13 -1.35 8.28
C HIS A 85 -5.50 -2.83 8.26
N GLY A 86 -4.61 -3.69 8.76
CA GLY A 86 -4.81 -5.14 8.70
C GLY A 86 -6.02 -5.66 9.45
N SER A 87 -6.59 -4.86 10.37
CA SER A 87 -7.79 -5.23 11.11
C SER A 87 -9.09 -4.93 10.35
N ARG A 88 -9.02 -4.23 9.21
CA ARG A 88 -10.22 -3.86 8.43
C ARG A 88 -10.78 -5.08 7.70
N ASP A 89 -12.06 -5.01 7.39
CA ASP A 89 -12.68 -5.99 6.50
C ASP A 89 -12.22 -5.72 5.06
N ILE A 90 -11.10 -6.34 4.73
CA ILE A 90 -10.41 -6.10 3.46
C ILE A 90 -11.29 -6.55 2.28
N SER A 91 -12.03 -7.65 2.43
CA SER A 91 -12.86 -8.16 1.34
C SER A 91 -13.87 -7.13 0.86
N SER A 92 -14.58 -6.48 1.78
CA SER A 92 -15.58 -5.48 1.38
C SER A 92 -14.95 -4.21 0.81
N LEU A 93 -13.72 -3.88 1.22
CA LEU A 93 -13.04 -2.69 0.75
C LEU A 93 -12.40 -2.84 -0.63
N LEU A 94 -12.14 -4.08 -1.05
CA LEU A 94 -11.52 -4.39 -2.34
C LEU A 94 -12.50 -4.82 -3.42
N GLU A 95 -13.75 -5.01 -3.06
CA GLU A 95 -14.80 -5.38 -4.03
C GLU A 95 -15.12 -4.26 -5.00
#